data_20e044415aba34e447114e9848c5498f
#
_entry.id   20e044415aba34e447114e9848c5498f
#
_cell.length_a   1.000
_cell.length_b   1.000
_cell.length_c   1.000
_cell.angle_alpha   90.00
_cell.angle_beta   90.00
_cell.angle_gamma   90.00
#
_symmetry.space_group_name_H-M   'P 1'
#
loop_
_entity.id
_entity.type
_entity.pdbx_description
1 polymer ?
#
loop_
_entity_poly.entity_id
_entity_poly.type
_entity_poly.pdbx_seq_one_letter_code
_entity_poly.pdbx_strand_id
1 'polypeptide(L)'
;MFKKISNLTFLLMLSAAAFAQTTPPATTPTGQPQQRRRNQPRPYTITIVNNTKIAIDTAKINADFKAIYPGFAAADGYRTKREVTMRIIDTAKKFTLKAVAGEIVVNGKWIKDKKNFAGFQNSLQEALHKNWTSVDTTRQDGYQLVFINKNSAFNPAIKKDLVEAFFKVFPVLVSTFNDKTTHEVVFVTDTAYAGVAEASGNRILFSTKYMNAHPTDIDIVTHEGFHLVQGYGYSAGPVWLTEGIADFIRYRYGVDNIGSKWYLPAFKSTQSYKNSYRVTARFFEWIDQKVKPGMLIQIDKELRNHTYTEATWATLSGKSIDELWADYAKAPELELKYSGKERN
;
A
#
# COMPACT_ATOMS: atom_id res chain seq x y z
N MET A 1 9.70 -8.17 51.20
CA MET A 1 9.62 -6.93 50.44
C MET A 1 9.51 -7.32 48.96
N PHE A 2 8.27 -7.53 48.48
CA PHE A 2 7.99 -8.04 47.16
C PHE A 2 7.77 -6.86 46.20
N LYS A 3 8.60 -6.72 45.14
CA LYS A 3 8.35 -5.80 44.04
C LYS A 3 7.56 -6.53 42.95
N LYS A 4 6.35 -6.03 42.69
CA LYS A 4 5.49 -6.44 41.61
C LYS A 4 6.11 -6.01 40.28
N ILE A 5 6.27 -6.96 39.34
CA ILE A 5 6.58 -6.73 37.96
C ILE A 5 5.24 -6.61 37.23
N SER A 6 4.97 -5.43 36.65
CA SER A 6 3.77 -5.15 35.89
C SER A 6 3.96 -5.66 34.46
N ASN A 7 3.13 -6.63 34.06
CA ASN A 7 3.01 -7.09 32.69
C ASN A 7 2.29 -6.03 31.85
N LEU A 8 2.99 -5.38 30.94
CA LEU A 8 2.42 -4.46 29.96
C LEU A 8 1.98 -5.28 28.74
N THR A 9 0.71 -5.62 28.71
CA THR A 9 0.07 -6.27 27.54
C THR A 9 -0.13 -5.23 26.45
N PHE A 10 0.58 -5.40 25.33
CA PHE A 10 0.38 -4.58 24.13
C PHE A 10 -0.90 -5.02 23.41
N LEU A 11 -1.95 -4.24 23.55
CA LEU A 11 -3.23 -4.43 22.85
C LEU A 11 -3.15 -3.74 21.48
N LEU A 12 -2.99 -4.52 20.40
CA LEU A 12 -3.17 -4.03 19.03
C LEU A 12 -4.67 -3.78 18.80
N MET A 13 -5.07 -2.53 18.78
CA MET A 13 -6.40 -2.15 18.32
C MET A 13 -6.45 -2.15 16.79
N LEU A 14 -7.00 -3.22 16.21
CA LEU A 14 -7.55 -3.20 14.87
C LEU A 14 -8.90 -2.48 14.94
N SER A 15 -9.03 -1.34 14.27
CA SER A 15 -10.32 -0.69 14.04
C SER A 15 -11.07 -1.44 12.93
N ALA A 16 -11.82 -2.49 13.30
CA ALA A 16 -12.81 -3.09 12.43
C ALA A 16 -14.09 -2.24 12.51
N ALA A 17 -14.42 -1.53 11.43
CA ALA A 17 -15.73 -0.94 11.26
C ALA A 17 -16.74 -2.06 10.96
N ALA A 18 -17.55 -2.43 11.96
CA ALA A 18 -18.65 -3.36 11.81
C ALA A 18 -19.79 -2.68 11.05
N PHE A 19 -20.09 -3.14 9.83
CA PHE A 19 -21.34 -2.85 9.16
C PHE A 19 -22.35 -3.94 9.50
N ALA A 20 -23.43 -3.53 10.19
CA ALA A 20 -24.59 -4.38 10.48
C ALA A 20 -25.29 -4.78 9.16
N GLN A 21 -25.45 -6.08 8.96
CA GLN A 21 -26.28 -6.62 7.89
C GLN A 21 -27.75 -6.64 8.35
N THR A 22 -28.59 -5.84 7.71
CA THR A 22 -30.04 -6.03 7.72
C THR A 22 -30.45 -6.72 6.42
N THR A 23 -31.03 -7.90 6.52
CA THR A 23 -31.62 -8.63 5.39
C THR A 23 -32.96 -8.02 4.99
N PRO A 24 -33.18 -7.69 3.72
CA PRO A 24 -34.52 -7.44 3.19
C PRO A 24 -35.11 -8.70 2.51
N PRO A 25 -36.46 -8.78 2.41
CA PRO A 25 -37.16 -9.96 1.88
C PRO A 25 -37.00 -10.12 0.37
N ALA A 26 -37.10 -11.38 -0.07
CA ALA A 26 -37.00 -11.78 -1.48
C ALA A 26 -38.14 -11.23 -2.31
N THR A 27 -37.80 -10.44 -3.34
CA THR A 27 -38.68 -10.20 -4.51
C THR A 27 -37.89 -10.44 -5.78
N THR A 28 -38.37 -11.35 -6.60
CA THR A 28 -37.85 -11.63 -7.94
C THR A 28 -38.15 -10.47 -8.87
N PRO A 29 -37.15 -9.95 -9.61
CA PRO A 29 -37.41 -9.24 -10.84
C PRO A 29 -36.65 -9.86 -12.02
N THR A 30 -37.37 -10.26 -13.03
CA THR A 30 -36.89 -10.43 -14.39
C THR A 30 -36.42 -9.08 -14.92
N GLY A 31 -35.13 -8.91 -15.07
CA GLY A 31 -34.49 -7.74 -15.66
C GLY A 31 -33.10 -8.10 -16.18
N GLN A 32 -32.85 -7.75 -17.44
CA GLN A 32 -31.56 -7.92 -18.10
C GLN A 32 -30.37 -7.41 -17.22
N PRO A 33 -29.18 -8.02 -17.28
CA PRO A 33 -28.05 -7.57 -16.49
C PRO A 33 -27.62 -6.17 -16.96
N GLN A 34 -27.96 -5.16 -16.18
CA GLN A 34 -27.37 -3.83 -16.33
C GLN A 34 -25.86 -3.97 -16.10
N GLN A 35 -25.06 -3.68 -17.11
CA GLN A 35 -23.63 -3.53 -17.00
C GLN A 35 -23.34 -2.57 -15.83
N ARG A 36 -22.80 -3.10 -14.73
CA ARG A 36 -22.29 -2.29 -13.60
C ARG A 36 -21.26 -1.32 -14.19
N ARG A 37 -21.62 -0.03 -14.23
CA ARG A 37 -20.68 1.04 -14.55
C ARG A 37 -19.49 0.85 -13.61
N ARG A 38 -18.30 0.56 -14.17
CA ARG A 38 -17.05 0.61 -13.44
C ARG A 38 -17.03 1.94 -12.70
N ASN A 39 -16.98 1.91 -11.35
CA ASN A 39 -16.80 3.11 -10.54
C ASN A 39 -15.47 3.75 -10.96
N GLN A 40 -15.54 4.74 -11.82
CA GLN A 40 -14.36 5.56 -12.10
C GLN A 40 -13.95 6.26 -10.81
N PRO A 41 -12.65 6.33 -10.49
CA PRO A 41 -12.19 7.05 -9.31
C PRO A 41 -12.74 8.47 -9.34
N ARG A 42 -13.37 8.91 -8.24
CA ARG A 42 -13.87 10.29 -8.15
C ARG A 42 -12.72 11.26 -8.43
N PRO A 43 -12.92 12.27 -9.28
CA PRO A 43 -11.86 13.24 -9.59
C PRO A 43 -11.48 14.02 -8.34
N TYR A 44 -10.27 14.55 -8.32
CA TYR A 44 -9.86 15.58 -7.37
C TYR A 44 -10.52 16.90 -7.75
N THR A 45 -11.08 17.59 -6.76
CA THR A 45 -11.77 18.86 -6.94
C THR A 45 -11.18 19.94 -6.06
N ILE A 46 -11.28 21.20 -6.52
CA ILE A 46 -10.88 22.36 -5.76
C ILE A 46 -12.04 23.35 -5.66
N THR A 47 -12.33 23.79 -4.45
CA THR A 47 -13.26 24.92 -4.16
C THR A 47 -12.43 26.16 -3.88
N ILE A 48 -12.65 27.23 -4.66
CA ILE A 48 -11.91 28.48 -4.53
C ILE A 48 -12.75 29.48 -3.74
N VAL A 49 -12.26 29.89 -2.59
CA VAL A 49 -12.86 30.92 -1.71
C VAL A 49 -11.97 32.16 -1.76
N ASN A 50 -12.40 33.17 -2.49
CA ASN A 50 -11.68 34.44 -2.59
C ASN A 50 -12.22 35.45 -1.58
N ASN A 51 -11.47 35.65 -0.50
CA ASN A 51 -11.79 36.59 0.57
C ASN A 51 -11.15 37.99 0.34
N THR A 52 -10.81 38.31 -0.92
CA THR A 52 -10.22 39.59 -1.31
C THR A 52 -11.09 40.29 -2.35
N LYS A 53 -10.76 41.56 -2.66
CA LYS A 53 -11.39 42.30 -3.77
C LYS A 53 -10.69 42.12 -5.11
N ILE A 54 -9.75 41.16 -5.19
CA ILE A 54 -8.91 40.92 -6.37
C ILE A 54 -9.70 40.03 -7.37
N ALA A 55 -9.83 40.46 -8.59
CA ALA A 55 -10.36 39.61 -9.65
C ALA A 55 -9.33 38.49 -9.98
N ILE A 56 -9.75 37.25 -9.92
CA ILE A 56 -8.89 36.08 -10.14
C ILE A 56 -9.51 35.22 -11.26
N ASP A 57 -8.68 34.80 -12.19
CA ASP A 57 -9.05 33.78 -13.17
C ASP A 57 -9.10 32.39 -12.50
N THR A 58 -10.28 32.01 -12.07
CA THR A 58 -10.52 30.71 -11.41
C THR A 58 -10.40 29.55 -12.39
N ALA A 59 -10.58 29.75 -13.71
CA ALA A 59 -10.41 28.71 -14.71
C ALA A 59 -8.95 28.28 -14.81
N LYS A 60 -8.01 29.26 -14.82
CA LYS A 60 -6.58 28.96 -14.78
C LYS A 60 -6.17 28.23 -13.51
N ILE A 61 -6.64 28.66 -12.33
CA ILE A 61 -6.34 27.96 -11.07
C ILE A 61 -6.82 26.51 -11.11
N ASN A 62 -8.04 26.26 -11.61
CA ASN A 62 -8.58 24.92 -11.78
C ASN A 62 -7.73 24.07 -12.75
N ALA A 63 -7.27 24.65 -13.85
CA ALA A 63 -6.41 23.97 -14.82
C ALA A 63 -5.05 23.58 -14.19
N ASP A 64 -4.40 24.52 -13.50
CA ASP A 64 -3.13 24.30 -12.83
C ASP A 64 -3.24 23.25 -11.72
N PHE A 65 -4.32 23.29 -10.94
CA PHE A 65 -4.61 22.29 -9.91
C PHE A 65 -4.80 20.90 -10.51
N LYS A 66 -5.60 20.78 -11.57
CA LYS A 66 -5.84 19.50 -12.26
C LYS A 66 -4.57 18.93 -12.89
N ALA A 67 -3.65 19.78 -13.32
CA ALA A 67 -2.38 19.35 -13.90
C ALA A 67 -1.42 18.74 -12.85
N ILE A 68 -1.48 19.20 -11.60
CA ILE A 68 -0.46 18.87 -10.58
C ILE A 68 -1.01 17.96 -9.47
N TYR A 69 -2.18 18.29 -8.92
CA TYR A 69 -2.64 17.67 -7.69
C TYR A 69 -2.89 16.17 -7.79
N PRO A 70 -3.42 15.62 -8.89
CA PRO A 70 -3.57 14.16 -9.04
C PRO A 70 -2.26 13.41 -8.96
N GLY A 71 -1.21 13.91 -9.60
CA GLY A 71 0.14 13.32 -9.55
C GLY A 71 0.74 13.38 -8.15
N PHE A 72 0.62 14.53 -7.49
CA PHE A 72 1.01 14.69 -6.08
C PHE A 72 0.26 13.71 -5.17
N ALA A 73 -1.07 13.62 -5.30
CA ALA A 73 -1.89 12.75 -4.46
C ALA A 73 -1.59 11.25 -4.70
N ALA A 74 -1.29 10.86 -5.93
CA ALA A 74 -0.87 9.49 -6.24
C ALA A 74 0.50 9.17 -5.62
N ALA A 75 1.45 10.09 -5.69
CA ALA A 75 2.78 9.93 -5.14
C ALA A 75 2.83 10.04 -3.62
N ASP A 76 2.23 11.09 -3.04
CA ASP A 76 2.23 11.32 -1.59
C ASP A 76 1.22 10.42 -0.86
N GLY A 77 0.02 10.27 -1.43
CA GLY A 77 -1.09 9.37 -1.09
C GLY A 77 -1.62 9.45 0.34
N TYR A 78 -0.76 9.49 1.31
CA TYR A 78 -1.11 9.47 2.72
C TYR A 78 -1.66 10.82 3.17
N ARG A 79 -2.91 10.86 3.67
CA ARG A 79 -3.63 12.05 4.12
C ARG A 79 -3.98 13.07 3.04
N THR A 80 -3.82 12.77 1.76
CA THR A 80 -4.33 13.65 0.71
C THR A 80 -5.87 13.62 0.67
N LYS A 81 -6.47 14.78 0.39
CA LYS A 81 -7.92 14.92 0.28
C LYS A 81 -8.35 14.96 -1.18
N ARG A 82 -9.50 14.36 -1.50
CA ARG A 82 -10.08 14.47 -2.85
C ARG A 82 -10.71 15.82 -3.09
N GLU A 83 -11.27 16.44 -2.04
CA GLU A 83 -11.86 17.77 -2.06
C GLU A 83 -10.90 18.73 -1.35
N VAL A 84 -10.40 19.70 -2.10
CA VAL A 84 -9.43 20.69 -1.62
C VAL A 84 -10.09 22.06 -1.59
N THR A 85 -9.89 22.81 -0.51
CA THR A 85 -10.32 24.20 -0.43
C THR A 85 -9.12 25.13 -0.62
N MET A 86 -9.20 26.02 -1.60
CA MET A 86 -8.23 27.11 -1.75
C MET A 86 -8.82 28.42 -1.24
N ARG A 87 -8.16 29.02 -0.26
CA ARG A 87 -8.52 30.34 0.28
C ARG A 87 -7.52 31.39 -0.19
N ILE A 88 -8.02 32.43 -0.84
CA ILE A 88 -7.23 33.61 -1.19
C ILE A 88 -7.55 34.67 -0.14
N ILE A 89 -6.54 35.09 0.63
CA ILE A 89 -6.72 35.98 1.77
C ILE A 89 -5.78 37.23 1.71
N ASP A 90 -6.26 38.36 2.15
CA ASP A 90 -5.39 39.51 2.43
C ASP A 90 -4.72 39.34 3.78
N THR A 91 -3.39 39.35 3.77
CA THR A 91 -2.60 39.19 4.99
C THR A 91 -1.30 39.98 4.91
N ALA A 92 -0.86 40.48 6.06
CA ALA A 92 0.45 41.07 6.23
C ALA A 92 1.57 40.04 6.40
N LYS A 93 1.22 38.76 6.65
CA LYS A 93 2.20 37.68 6.80
C LYS A 93 2.96 37.45 5.50
N LYS A 94 4.28 37.35 5.60
CA LYS A 94 5.17 37.08 4.46
C LYS A 94 5.11 35.61 4.07
N PHE A 95 4.19 35.25 3.21
CA PHE A 95 4.18 33.97 2.49
C PHE A 95 3.52 34.16 1.12
N THR A 96 3.80 33.29 0.18
CA THR A 96 3.21 33.26 -1.15
C THR A 96 2.00 32.34 -1.20
N LEU A 97 2.23 31.06 -0.97
CA LEU A 97 1.26 29.98 -0.96
C LEU A 97 1.66 28.94 0.08
N LYS A 98 0.67 28.33 0.74
CA LYS A 98 0.85 27.20 1.66
C LYS A 98 -0.16 26.13 1.34
N ALA A 99 0.28 24.85 1.33
CA ALA A 99 -0.57 23.71 1.15
C ALA A 99 -0.46 22.79 2.38
N VAL A 100 -1.59 22.48 3.01
CA VAL A 100 -1.68 21.60 4.19
C VAL A 100 -2.95 20.77 4.10
N ALA A 101 -2.83 19.44 4.11
CA ALA A 101 -3.91 18.46 4.33
C ALA A 101 -5.31 18.83 3.77
N GLY A 102 -5.40 19.18 2.49
CA GLY A 102 -6.67 19.50 1.82
C GLY A 102 -7.06 20.96 1.84
N GLU A 103 -6.18 21.82 2.36
CA GLU A 103 -6.34 23.27 2.29
C GLU A 103 -5.13 23.94 1.62
N ILE A 104 -5.39 24.88 0.73
CA ILE A 104 -4.40 25.73 0.09
C ILE A 104 -4.70 27.17 0.46
N VAL A 105 -3.73 27.87 1.06
CA VAL A 105 -3.88 29.28 1.41
C VAL A 105 -2.96 30.13 0.58
N VAL A 106 -3.50 31.10 -0.14
CA VAL A 106 -2.79 31.98 -1.07
C VAL A 106 -2.85 33.41 -0.57
N ASN A 107 -1.71 34.09 -0.58
CA ASN A 107 -1.64 35.51 -0.24
C ASN A 107 -2.16 36.33 -1.42
N GLY A 108 -3.23 37.13 -1.18
CA GLY A 108 -3.87 37.99 -2.18
C GLY A 108 -2.92 38.99 -2.81
N LYS A 109 -2.04 39.62 -2.01
CA LYS A 109 -1.04 40.58 -2.51
C LYS A 109 -0.06 39.94 -3.48
N TRP A 110 0.32 38.66 -3.22
CA TRP A 110 1.24 37.92 -4.07
C TRP A 110 0.57 37.52 -5.40
N ILE A 111 -0.65 36.95 -5.35
CA ILE A 111 -1.33 36.46 -6.55
C ILE A 111 -1.87 37.59 -7.46
N LYS A 112 -2.01 38.81 -6.94
CA LYS A 112 -2.41 40.00 -7.72
C LYS A 112 -1.39 40.35 -8.81
N ASP A 113 -0.12 40.06 -8.59
CA ASP A 113 0.94 40.27 -9.56
C ASP A 113 0.80 39.32 -10.73
N LYS A 114 0.76 39.85 -11.97
CA LYS A 114 0.56 39.06 -13.20
C LYS A 114 1.65 38.02 -13.40
N LYS A 115 2.91 38.34 -13.07
CA LYS A 115 4.05 37.43 -13.20
C LYS A 115 3.93 36.27 -12.21
N ASN A 116 3.58 36.58 -10.96
CA ASN A 116 3.34 35.54 -9.93
C ASN A 116 2.17 34.65 -10.31
N PHE A 117 1.08 35.21 -10.80
CA PHE A 117 -0.07 34.44 -11.27
C PHE A 117 0.26 33.55 -12.49
N ALA A 118 1.10 34.03 -13.41
CA ALA A 118 1.60 33.20 -14.52
C ALA A 118 2.40 31.99 -14.00
N GLY A 119 3.19 32.17 -12.93
CA GLY A 119 3.99 31.11 -12.28
C GLY A 119 3.25 30.32 -11.19
N PHE A 120 1.93 30.47 -11.06
CA PHE A 120 1.14 29.86 -10.00
C PHE A 120 1.30 28.35 -9.92
N GLN A 121 1.33 27.67 -11.07
CA GLN A 121 1.49 26.22 -11.17
C GLN A 121 2.77 25.75 -10.45
N ASN A 122 3.91 26.38 -10.73
CA ASN A 122 5.19 26.02 -10.10
C ASN A 122 5.15 26.26 -8.57
N SER A 123 4.60 27.41 -8.16
CA SER A 123 4.46 27.71 -6.73
C SER A 123 3.53 26.75 -5.99
N LEU A 124 2.48 26.27 -6.65
CA LEU A 124 1.59 25.24 -6.12
C LEU A 124 2.35 23.92 -5.96
N GLN A 125 3.12 23.52 -6.96
CA GLN A 125 3.93 22.32 -6.92
C GLN A 125 4.96 22.37 -5.77
N GLU A 126 5.69 23.46 -5.65
CA GLU A 126 6.66 23.67 -4.57
C GLU A 126 6.01 23.58 -3.18
N ALA A 127 4.83 24.20 -3.01
CA ALA A 127 4.13 24.16 -1.73
C ALA A 127 3.58 22.77 -1.37
N LEU A 128 3.11 22.02 -2.34
CA LEU A 128 2.67 20.63 -2.16
C LEU A 128 3.85 19.72 -1.81
N HIS A 129 5.00 19.91 -2.44
CA HIS A 129 6.20 19.11 -2.22
C HIS A 129 7.08 19.60 -1.05
N LYS A 130 6.63 20.60 -0.32
CA LYS A 130 7.43 21.24 0.75
C LYS A 130 8.03 20.26 1.78
N ASN A 131 7.33 19.19 2.05
CA ASN A 131 7.77 18.17 3.02
C ASN A 131 8.58 17.04 2.38
N TRP A 132 8.87 17.10 1.07
CA TRP A 132 9.73 16.14 0.41
C TRP A 132 11.19 16.58 0.56
N THR A 133 11.95 15.82 1.31
CA THR A 133 13.37 16.11 1.55
C THR A 133 14.21 15.77 0.32
N SER A 134 13.89 14.65 -0.35
CA SER A 134 14.47 14.29 -1.64
C SER A 134 13.49 13.48 -2.49
N VAL A 135 13.70 13.55 -3.81
CA VAL A 135 13.05 12.70 -4.81
C VAL A 135 14.13 12.16 -5.72
N ASP A 136 14.24 10.85 -5.78
CA ASP A 136 15.24 10.17 -6.59
C ASP A 136 14.54 9.19 -7.53
N THR A 137 14.98 9.14 -8.79
CA THR A 137 14.43 8.23 -9.78
C THR A 137 15.50 7.28 -10.27
N THR A 138 15.26 5.99 -10.12
CA THR A 138 16.11 4.92 -10.64
C THR A 138 15.36 4.16 -11.73
N ARG A 139 16.06 3.81 -12.82
CA ARG A 139 15.53 3.02 -13.93
C ARG A 139 16.44 1.83 -14.19
N GLN A 140 15.86 0.66 -14.31
CA GLN A 140 16.58 -0.57 -14.63
C GLN A 140 15.64 -1.55 -15.33
N ASP A 141 16.08 -2.17 -16.41
CA ASP A 141 15.41 -3.27 -17.13
C ASP A 141 13.93 -2.99 -17.46
N GLY A 142 13.62 -1.75 -17.86
CA GLY A 142 12.26 -1.34 -18.22
C GLY A 142 11.36 -0.96 -17.03
N TYR A 143 11.88 -1.03 -15.81
CA TYR A 143 11.18 -0.58 -14.58
C TYR A 143 11.70 0.77 -14.11
N GLN A 144 10.80 1.55 -13.52
CA GLN A 144 11.11 2.83 -12.89
C GLN A 144 10.67 2.82 -11.43
N LEU A 145 11.57 3.24 -10.55
CA LEU A 145 11.28 3.50 -9.15
C LEU A 145 11.54 4.97 -8.83
N VAL A 146 10.51 5.66 -8.33
CA VAL A 146 10.62 7.01 -7.77
C VAL A 146 10.63 6.88 -6.24
N PHE A 147 11.71 7.30 -5.60
CA PHE A 147 11.84 7.29 -4.15
C PHE A 147 11.64 8.70 -3.58
N ILE A 148 10.53 8.91 -2.88
CA ILE A 148 10.19 10.18 -2.20
C ILE A 148 10.54 10.04 -0.72
N ASN A 149 11.54 10.77 -0.26
CA ASN A 149 11.90 10.80 1.14
C ASN A 149 11.34 12.06 1.83
N LYS A 150 10.56 11.87 2.88
CA LYS A 150 9.99 12.98 3.68
C LYS A 150 10.75 13.23 4.98
N ASN A 151 11.85 12.53 5.21
CA ASN A 151 12.65 12.69 6.43
C ASN A 151 14.15 12.68 6.13
N SER A 152 14.82 13.81 6.34
CA SER A 152 16.27 13.93 6.16
C SER A 152 17.10 12.96 7.03
N ALA A 153 16.53 12.48 8.14
CA ALA A 153 17.16 11.50 9.01
C ALA A 153 16.88 10.04 8.61
N PHE A 154 16.20 9.78 7.48
CA PHE A 154 16.04 8.43 6.97
C PHE A 154 17.41 7.90 6.51
N ASN A 155 17.78 6.72 7.02
CA ASN A 155 19.09 6.14 6.76
C ASN A 155 19.31 5.83 5.26
N PRO A 156 20.31 6.44 4.60
CA PRO A 156 20.57 6.23 3.18
C PRO A 156 20.98 4.79 2.83
N ALA A 157 21.53 4.03 3.77
CA ALA A 157 21.82 2.61 3.56
C ALA A 157 20.53 1.79 3.43
N ILE A 158 19.52 2.05 4.28
CA ILE A 158 18.21 1.40 4.17
C ILE A 158 17.58 1.74 2.82
N LYS A 159 17.61 3.03 2.41
CA LYS A 159 17.11 3.44 1.10
C LYS A 159 17.75 2.65 -0.03
N LYS A 160 19.08 2.52 -0.02
CA LYS A 160 19.83 1.76 -1.01
C LYS A 160 19.38 0.31 -1.05
N ASP A 161 19.31 -0.34 0.11
CA ASP A 161 18.93 -1.76 0.23
C ASP A 161 17.49 -2.01 -0.25
N LEU A 162 16.53 -1.11 0.06
CA LEU A 162 15.14 -1.18 -0.44
C LEU A 162 15.08 -1.06 -1.98
N VAL A 163 15.87 -0.15 -2.57
CA VAL A 163 15.94 0.04 -4.03
C VAL A 163 16.53 -1.20 -4.70
N GLU A 164 17.61 -1.75 -4.15
CA GLU A 164 18.25 -2.97 -4.68
C GLU A 164 17.32 -4.19 -4.57
N ALA A 165 16.62 -4.35 -3.43
CA ALA A 165 15.63 -5.40 -3.25
C ALA A 165 14.50 -5.30 -4.27
N PHE A 166 13.99 -4.07 -4.52
CA PHE A 166 12.95 -3.83 -5.50
C PHE A 166 13.35 -4.30 -6.91
N PHE A 167 14.47 -3.85 -7.43
CA PHE A 167 14.90 -4.21 -8.78
C PHE A 167 15.28 -5.67 -8.92
N LYS A 168 15.64 -6.32 -7.82
CA LYS A 168 15.91 -7.77 -7.80
C LYS A 168 14.64 -8.61 -7.82
N VAL A 169 13.59 -8.19 -7.13
CA VAL A 169 12.40 -9.01 -6.88
C VAL A 169 11.22 -8.62 -7.77
N PHE A 170 10.89 -7.33 -7.86
CA PHE A 170 9.66 -6.87 -8.49
C PHE A 170 9.51 -7.29 -9.96
N PRO A 171 10.56 -7.23 -10.82
CA PRO A 171 10.47 -7.73 -12.19
C PRO A 171 10.12 -9.22 -12.27
N VAL A 172 10.68 -10.01 -11.35
CA VAL A 172 10.40 -11.46 -11.27
C VAL A 172 8.96 -11.71 -10.87
N LEU A 173 8.45 -10.97 -9.88
CA LEU A 173 7.04 -11.09 -9.47
C LEU A 173 6.09 -10.69 -10.59
N VAL A 174 6.35 -9.59 -11.29
CA VAL A 174 5.54 -9.15 -12.44
C VAL A 174 5.50 -10.20 -13.52
N SER A 175 6.64 -10.72 -13.97
CA SER A 175 6.72 -11.71 -15.04
C SER A 175 6.10 -13.05 -14.65
N THR A 176 6.12 -13.42 -13.36
CA THR A 176 5.62 -14.71 -12.87
C THR A 176 4.11 -14.68 -12.61
N PHE A 177 3.57 -13.59 -12.06
CA PHE A 177 2.20 -13.55 -11.53
C PHE A 177 1.27 -12.64 -12.32
N ASN A 178 1.73 -11.47 -12.77
CA ASN A 178 0.86 -10.50 -13.45
C ASN A 178 1.67 -9.53 -14.33
N ASP A 179 1.84 -9.87 -15.58
CA ASP A 179 2.55 -9.09 -16.60
C ASP A 179 1.87 -7.75 -16.97
N LYS A 180 0.63 -7.53 -16.48
CA LYS A 180 -0.12 -6.27 -16.64
C LYS A 180 0.12 -5.27 -15.52
N THR A 181 0.95 -5.63 -14.54
CA THR A 181 1.33 -4.72 -13.46
C THR A 181 2.12 -3.54 -14.00
N THR A 182 1.89 -2.34 -13.43
CA THR A 182 2.69 -1.17 -13.78
C THR A 182 4.19 -1.39 -13.56
N HIS A 183 4.99 -0.89 -14.49
CA HIS A 183 6.46 -0.87 -14.34
C HIS A 183 6.96 0.41 -13.64
N GLU A 184 6.07 1.32 -13.28
CA GLU A 184 6.39 2.54 -12.57
C GLU A 184 5.86 2.48 -11.14
N VAL A 185 6.77 2.45 -10.17
CA VAL A 185 6.46 2.34 -8.73
C VAL A 185 7.01 3.53 -7.97
N VAL A 186 6.29 3.96 -6.96
CA VAL A 186 6.67 5.06 -6.06
C VAL A 186 6.88 4.51 -4.65
N PHE A 187 8.05 4.72 -4.09
CA PHE A 187 8.33 4.51 -2.67
C PHE A 187 8.24 5.84 -1.94
N VAL A 188 7.57 5.86 -0.80
CA VAL A 188 7.43 7.05 0.05
C VAL A 188 7.79 6.68 1.47
N THR A 189 8.67 7.45 2.11
CA THR A 189 8.91 7.34 3.56
C THR A 189 8.17 8.45 4.30
N ASP A 190 7.42 8.11 5.34
CA ASP A 190 6.65 9.10 6.11
C ASP A 190 6.75 8.85 7.62
N THR A 191 7.10 9.90 8.38
CA THR A 191 7.17 9.86 9.85
C THR A 191 5.80 9.84 10.51
N ALA A 192 4.76 10.30 9.82
CA ALA A 192 3.40 10.36 10.32
C ALA A 192 2.62 9.05 10.11
N TYR A 193 3.16 8.12 9.32
CA TYR A 193 2.58 6.81 9.13
C TYR A 193 2.90 5.91 10.33
N ALA A 194 1.84 5.41 10.99
CA ALA A 194 1.95 4.63 12.22
C ALA A 194 2.04 3.11 11.99
N GLY A 195 1.75 2.64 10.77
CA GLY A 195 1.89 1.23 10.38
C GLY A 195 3.36 0.84 10.13
N VAL A 196 3.55 -0.28 9.49
CA VAL A 196 4.86 -0.78 9.05
C VAL A 196 5.14 -0.30 7.62
N ALA A 197 4.34 -0.79 6.68
CA ALA A 197 4.25 -0.33 5.31
C ALA A 197 2.83 -0.55 4.78
N GLU A 198 2.51 -0.01 3.61
CA GLU A 198 1.28 -0.28 2.88
C GLU A 198 1.47 -0.08 1.38
N ALA A 199 0.82 -0.90 0.57
CA ALA A 199 0.76 -0.74 -0.87
C ALA A 199 -0.61 -0.20 -1.32
N SER A 200 -0.62 0.76 -2.25
CA SER A 200 -1.85 1.31 -2.82
C SER A 200 -1.60 1.92 -4.21
N GLY A 201 -2.38 1.51 -5.20
CA GLY A 201 -2.18 1.94 -6.58
C GLY A 201 -0.84 1.47 -7.13
N ASN A 202 0.09 2.39 -7.40
CA ASN A 202 1.47 2.08 -7.78
C ASN A 202 2.49 2.53 -6.72
N ARG A 203 2.07 2.73 -5.47
CA ARG A 203 2.87 3.29 -4.40
C ARG A 203 3.02 2.30 -3.25
N ILE A 204 4.22 2.29 -2.66
CA ILE A 204 4.50 1.67 -1.36
C ILE A 204 4.90 2.76 -0.38
N LEU A 205 4.17 2.87 0.73
CA LEU A 205 4.44 3.79 1.82
C LEU A 205 5.14 3.05 2.96
N PHE A 206 6.27 3.57 3.42
CA PHE A 206 7.03 3.01 4.54
C PHE A 206 6.98 3.92 5.76
N SER A 207 6.80 3.37 6.93
CA SER A 207 7.02 4.08 8.18
C SER A 207 8.50 4.35 8.38
N THR A 208 8.91 5.61 8.35
CA THR A 208 10.29 6.01 8.64
C THR A 208 10.75 5.50 10.01
N LYS A 209 9.86 5.56 11.02
CA LYS A 209 10.15 5.09 12.38
C LYS A 209 10.41 3.59 12.41
N TYR A 210 9.56 2.81 11.74
CA TYR A 210 9.72 1.36 11.69
C TYR A 210 11.02 0.98 10.98
N MET A 211 11.25 1.52 9.78
CA MET A 211 12.43 1.17 8.98
C MET A 211 13.75 1.53 9.69
N ASN A 212 13.81 2.68 10.37
CA ASN A 212 15.00 3.04 11.14
C ASN A 212 15.22 2.12 12.37
N ALA A 213 14.15 1.57 12.95
CA ALA A 213 14.23 0.60 14.05
C ALA A 213 14.53 -0.83 13.57
N HIS A 214 14.19 -1.16 12.33
CA HIS A 214 14.36 -2.47 11.71
C HIS A 214 15.09 -2.34 10.36
N PRO A 215 16.36 -1.88 10.35
CA PRO A 215 17.06 -1.52 9.12
C PRO A 215 17.34 -2.69 8.18
N THR A 216 17.23 -3.92 8.66
CA THR A 216 17.46 -5.13 7.87
C THR A 216 16.16 -5.73 7.30
N ASP A 217 14.99 -5.18 7.65
CA ASP A 217 13.69 -5.66 7.17
C ASP A 217 13.39 -5.17 5.74
N ILE A 218 14.30 -5.50 4.80
CA ILE A 218 14.23 -5.04 3.42
C ILE A 218 13.22 -5.83 2.59
N ASP A 219 12.92 -7.07 2.96
CA ASP A 219 11.95 -7.92 2.25
C ASP A 219 10.49 -7.54 2.49
N ILE A 220 10.26 -6.49 3.26
CA ILE A 220 8.98 -5.77 3.26
C ILE A 220 8.64 -5.26 1.85
N VAL A 221 9.65 -4.94 1.02
CA VAL A 221 9.48 -4.61 -0.40
C VAL A 221 8.88 -5.76 -1.19
N THR A 222 9.24 -7.00 -0.86
CA THR A 222 8.69 -8.20 -1.54
C THR A 222 7.21 -8.36 -1.19
N HIS A 223 6.84 -8.21 0.08
CA HIS A 223 5.46 -8.27 0.55
C HIS A 223 4.60 -7.18 -0.08
N GLU A 224 4.97 -5.92 0.10
CA GLU A 224 4.22 -4.77 -0.42
C GLU A 224 4.25 -4.69 -1.96
N GLY A 225 5.39 -5.02 -2.56
CA GLY A 225 5.51 -5.12 -4.02
C GLY A 225 4.57 -6.17 -4.60
N PHE A 226 4.38 -7.26 -3.89
CA PHE A 226 3.44 -8.28 -4.34
C PHE A 226 1.98 -7.81 -4.27
N HIS A 227 1.59 -6.96 -3.34
CA HIS A 227 0.26 -6.34 -3.35
C HIS A 227 0.01 -5.51 -4.62
N LEU A 228 1.03 -4.85 -5.17
CA LEU A 228 0.89 -4.17 -6.47
C LEU A 228 0.67 -5.17 -7.60
N VAL A 229 1.38 -6.31 -7.56
CA VAL A 229 1.27 -7.40 -8.55
C VAL A 229 -0.07 -8.14 -8.41
N GLN A 230 -0.54 -8.38 -7.20
CA GLN A 230 -1.86 -8.95 -6.93
C GLN A 230 -2.94 -8.18 -7.70
N GLY A 231 -2.98 -6.86 -7.60
CA GLY A 231 -3.90 -6.03 -8.36
C GLY A 231 -5.36 -6.43 -8.21
N TYR A 232 -5.73 -7.08 -7.10
CA TYR A 232 -7.04 -7.70 -6.91
C TYR A 232 -8.21 -6.73 -6.92
N GLY A 233 -7.99 -5.47 -6.54
CA GLY A 233 -9.08 -4.52 -6.35
C GLY A 233 -9.94 -4.87 -5.13
N TYR A 234 -11.17 -4.34 -5.12
CA TYR A 234 -12.11 -4.58 -4.01
C TYR A 234 -12.84 -5.91 -4.17
N SER A 235 -13.09 -6.60 -3.06
CA SER A 235 -13.95 -7.80 -2.99
C SER A 235 -13.45 -9.01 -3.78
N ALA A 236 -12.16 -9.14 -3.99
CA ALA A 236 -11.59 -10.29 -4.66
C ALA A 236 -11.59 -11.56 -3.78
N GLY A 237 -11.35 -11.39 -2.48
CA GLY A 237 -11.31 -12.46 -1.50
C GLY A 237 -11.13 -11.95 -0.07
N PRO A 238 -11.01 -12.86 0.91
CA PRO A 238 -10.82 -12.46 2.30
C PRO A 238 -9.38 -11.95 2.55
N VAL A 239 -9.25 -10.99 3.48
CA VAL A 239 -7.97 -10.34 3.82
C VAL A 239 -6.90 -11.37 4.22
N TRP A 240 -7.26 -12.39 5.01
CA TRP A 240 -6.29 -13.41 5.44
C TRP A 240 -5.62 -14.13 4.25
N LEU A 241 -6.36 -14.30 3.15
CA LEU A 241 -5.84 -14.95 1.94
C LEU A 241 -4.89 -14.01 1.19
N THR A 242 -5.28 -12.75 1.02
CA THR A 242 -4.46 -11.72 0.37
C THR A 242 -3.12 -11.56 1.09
N GLU A 243 -3.16 -11.36 2.41
CA GLU A 243 -1.96 -11.17 3.24
C GLU A 243 -1.13 -12.45 3.37
N GLY A 244 -1.81 -13.60 3.46
CA GLY A 244 -1.15 -14.89 3.52
C GLY A 244 -0.37 -15.22 2.26
N ILE A 245 -0.91 -14.89 1.07
CA ILE A 245 -0.19 -15.04 -0.20
C ILE A 245 0.99 -14.06 -0.26
N ALA A 246 0.81 -12.81 0.16
CA ALA A 246 1.89 -11.82 0.16
C ALA A 246 3.09 -12.27 1.04
N ASP A 247 2.83 -12.80 2.23
CA ASP A 247 3.88 -13.35 3.10
C ASP A 247 4.47 -14.68 2.57
N PHE A 248 3.67 -15.52 1.91
CA PHE A 248 4.17 -16.70 1.21
C PHE A 248 5.14 -16.30 0.08
N ILE A 249 4.81 -15.28 -0.69
CA ILE A 249 5.70 -14.73 -1.73
C ILE A 249 6.94 -14.09 -1.11
N ARG A 250 6.81 -13.36 -0.01
CA ARG A 250 7.96 -12.85 0.74
C ARG A 250 8.88 -13.97 1.17
N TYR A 251 8.35 -15.08 1.67
CA TYR A 251 9.12 -16.26 2.04
C TYR A 251 9.90 -16.82 0.84
N ARG A 252 9.23 -16.97 -0.32
CA ARG A 252 9.79 -17.63 -1.51
C ARG A 252 10.74 -16.75 -2.33
N TYR A 253 10.47 -15.46 -2.42
CA TYR A 253 11.16 -14.53 -3.31
C TYR A 253 11.97 -13.44 -2.57
N GLY A 254 11.83 -13.31 -1.27
CA GLY A 254 12.60 -12.37 -0.47
C GLY A 254 14.10 -12.58 -0.63
N VAL A 255 14.87 -11.51 -0.49
CA VAL A 255 16.33 -11.51 -0.75
C VAL A 255 17.15 -11.76 0.50
N ASP A 256 16.64 -11.45 1.70
CA ASP A 256 17.37 -11.53 2.96
C ASP A 256 16.47 -11.77 4.18
N ASN A 257 15.61 -12.77 4.13
CA ASN A 257 14.74 -13.16 5.25
C ASN A 257 15.56 -13.53 6.51
N ILE A 258 16.74 -14.13 6.35
CA ILE A 258 17.64 -14.47 7.48
C ILE A 258 18.16 -13.20 8.14
N GLY A 259 18.72 -12.25 7.38
CA GLY A 259 19.23 -10.98 7.90
C GLY A 259 18.16 -10.12 8.56
N SER A 260 16.92 -10.23 8.09
CA SER A 260 15.73 -9.60 8.68
C SER A 260 15.23 -10.31 9.94
N LYS A 261 15.74 -11.50 10.26
CA LYS A 261 15.20 -12.40 11.31
C LYS A 261 13.71 -12.68 11.11
N TRP A 262 13.31 -12.76 9.84
CA TRP A 262 11.91 -12.98 9.47
C TRP A 262 11.70 -14.46 9.11
N TYR A 263 10.90 -15.14 9.92
CA TYR A 263 10.68 -16.58 9.79
C TYR A 263 9.21 -16.93 9.88
N LEU A 264 8.80 -17.98 9.17
CA LEU A 264 7.48 -18.58 9.31
C LEU A 264 7.38 -19.27 10.69
N PRO A 265 6.39 -18.94 11.52
CA PRO A 265 6.29 -19.47 12.89
C PRO A 265 6.00 -20.98 12.86
N ALA A 266 6.54 -21.73 13.81
CA ALA A 266 6.14 -23.12 13.97
C ALA A 266 4.62 -23.24 14.24
N PHE A 267 4.02 -24.34 13.81
CA PHE A 267 2.61 -24.62 14.05
C PHE A 267 2.30 -24.69 15.57
N LYS A 268 1.16 -24.11 15.94
CA LYS A 268 0.57 -24.22 17.27
C LYS A 268 -0.91 -24.54 17.14
N SER A 269 -1.45 -25.41 17.99
CA SER A 269 -2.87 -25.81 17.96
C SER A 269 -3.87 -24.65 18.17
N THR A 270 -3.39 -23.51 18.68
CA THR A 270 -4.19 -22.28 18.84
C THR A 270 -4.26 -21.42 17.61
N GLN A 271 -3.52 -21.77 16.52
CA GLN A 271 -3.52 -21.04 15.27
C GLN A 271 -4.66 -21.49 14.35
N SER A 272 -4.95 -20.63 13.38
CA SER A 272 -5.87 -20.88 12.29
C SER A 272 -5.27 -20.27 11.00
N TYR A 273 -5.61 -20.84 9.85
CA TYR A 273 -5.25 -20.20 8.56
C TYR A 273 -5.81 -18.77 8.45
N LYS A 274 -6.89 -18.44 9.19
CA LYS A 274 -7.45 -17.09 9.26
C LYS A 274 -6.64 -16.10 10.10
N ASN A 275 -5.54 -16.54 10.73
CA ASN A 275 -4.64 -15.62 11.44
C ASN A 275 -3.84 -14.71 10.53
N SER A 276 -3.89 -14.94 9.21
CA SER A 276 -3.24 -14.08 8.22
C SER A 276 -1.70 -14.13 8.27
N TYR A 277 -1.04 -13.39 7.40
CA TYR A 277 0.41 -13.22 7.39
C TYR A 277 1.21 -14.52 7.48
N ARG A 278 2.27 -14.56 8.28
CA ARG A 278 3.22 -15.67 8.39
C ARG A 278 2.60 -17.01 8.82
N VAL A 279 1.51 -16.99 9.59
CA VAL A 279 0.81 -18.25 9.98
C VAL A 279 0.19 -18.87 8.74
N THR A 280 -0.51 -18.08 7.96
CA THR A 280 -1.15 -18.51 6.71
C THR A 280 -0.10 -18.85 5.65
N ALA A 281 0.97 -18.05 5.55
CA ALA A 281 2.07 -18.31 4.63
C ALA A 281 2.75 -19.67 4.88
N ARG A 282 2.93 -20.05 6.14
CA ARG A 282 3.46 -21.38 6.48
C ARG A 282 2.53 -22.51 6.03
N PHE A 283 1.23 -22.32 6.23
CA PHE A 283 0.25 -23.28 5.74
C PHE A 283 0.25 -23.37 4.21
N PHE A 284 0.44 -22.26 3.52
CA PHE A 284 0.55 -22.23 2.07
C PHE A 284 1.83 -22.93 1.56
N GLU A 285 2.93 -22.78 2.28
CA GLU A 285 4.13 -23.55 2.00
C GLU A 285 3.90 -25.06 2.18
N TRP A 286 3.13 -25.46 3.20
CA TRP A 286 2.74 -26.85 3.39
C TRP A 286 1.86 -27.36 2.24
N ILE A 287 0.90 -26.57 1.77
CA ILE A 287 0.07 -26.93 0.59
C ILE A 287 0.96 -27.12 -0.63
N ASP A 288 1.90 -26.22 -0.87
CA ASP A 288 2.80 -26.31 -2.03
C ASP A 288 3.69 -27.54 -1.99
N GLN A 289 4.22 -27.93 -0.80
CA GLN A 289 5.08 -29.09 -0.65
C GLN A 289 4.33 -30.43 -0.58
N LYS A 290 3.16 -30.48 0.03
CA LYS A 290 2.51 -31.74 0.43
C LYS A 290 1.21 -32.05 -0.32
N VAL A 291 0.57 -31.04 -0.92
CA VAL A 291 -0.74 -31.21 -1.58
C VAL A 291 -0.60 -31.02 -3.08
N LYS A 292 -0.26 -29.81 -3.53
CA LYS A 292 -0.17 -29.50 -4.95
C LYS A 292 0.74 -28.30 -5.19
N PRO A 293 1.93 -28.50 -5.75
CA PRO A 293 2.82 -27.42 -6.16
C PRO A 293 2.12 -26.45 -7.13
N GLY A 294 2.33 -25.14 -6.90
CA GLY A 294 1.79 -24.09 -7.74
C GLY A 294 0.29 -23.79 -7.54
N MET A 295 -0.38 -24.44 -6.60
CA MET A 295 -1.81 -24.20 -6.33
C MET A 295 -2.11 -22.74 -5.97
N LEU A 296 -1.23 -22.10 -5.22
CA LEU A 296 -1.38 -20.70 -4.81
C LEU A 296 -1.31 -19.72 -6.00
N ILE A 297 -0.58 -20.05 -7.05
CA ILE A 297 -0.53 -19.25 -8.30
C ILE A 297 -1.91 -19.26 -8.98
N GLN A 298 -2.60 -20.40 -8.98
CA GLN A 298 -3.94 -20.50 -9.55
C GLN A 298 -4.96 -19.70 -8.72
N ILE A 299 -4.88 -19.80 -7.40
CA ILE A 299 -5.74 -19.05 -6.48
C ILE A 299 -5.51 -17.54 -6.65
N ASP A 300 -4.26 -17.08 -6.72
CA ASP A 300 -3.89 -15.69 -6.99
C ASP A 300 -4.52 -15.18 -8.29
N LYS A 301 -4.46 -15.99 -9.36
CA LYS A 301 -5.09 -15.67 -10.65
C LYS A 301 -6.61 -15.56 -10.55
N GLU A 302 -7.26 -16.46 -9.81
CA GLU A 302 -8.72 -16.42 -9.61
C GLU A 302 -9.14 -15.20 -8.78
N LEU A 303 -8.38 -14.85 -7.74
CA LEU A 303 -8.60 -13.62 -6.96
C LEU A 303 -8.53 -12.39 -7.86
N ARG A 304 -7.52 -12.30 -8.70
CA ARG A 304 -7.33 -11.19 -9.65
C ARG A 304 -8.45 -11.10 -10.68
N ASN A 305 -8.95 -12.23 -11.14
CA ASN A 305 -10.05 -12.31 -12.11
C ASN A 305 -11.44 -12.20 -11.46
N HIS A 306 -11.54 -12.11 -10.12
CA HIS A 306 -12.79 -12.13 -9.37
C HIS A 306 -13.63 -13.41 -9.61
N THR A 307 -12.97 -14.54 -9.82
CA THR A 307 -13.60 -15.86 -9.99
C THR A 307 -13.40 -16.76 -8.78
N TYR A 308 -12.54 -16.36 -7.83
CA TYR A 308 -12.30 -17.11 -6.60
C TYR A 308 -13.60 -17.29 -5.78
N THR A 309 -13.81 -18.50 -5.32
CA THR A 309 -14.81 -18.88 -4.32
C THR A 309 -14.21 -19.86 -3.32
N GLU A 310 -14.85 -20.10 -2.20
CA GLU A 310 -14.37 -21.12 -1.25
C GLU A 310 -14.30 -22.54 -1.87
N ALA A 311 -15.14 -22.84 -2.88
CA ALA A 311 -15.08 -24.08 -3.63
C ALA A 311 -13.80 -24.24 -4.47
N THR A 312 -13.07 -23.15 -4.75
CA THR A 312 -11.78 -23.20 -5.46
C THR A 312 -10.80 -24.18 -4.81
N TRP A 313 -10.76 -24.23 -3.48
CA TRP A 313 -9.90 -25.14 -2.74
C TRP A 313 -10.21 -26.60 -3.06
N ALA A 314 -11.47 -26.99 -2.99
CA ALA A 314 -11.91 -28.36 -3.31
C ALA A 314 -11.72 -28.68 -4.79
N THR A 315 -11.95 -27.74 -5.68
CA THR A 315 -11.71 -27.91 -7.13
C THR A 315 -10.24 -28.19 -7.43
N LEU A 316 -9.33 -27.53 -6.75
CA LEU A 316 -7.89 -27.65 -7.02
C LEU A 316 -7.22 -28.82 -6.30
N SER A 317 -7.68 -29.18 -5.09
CA SER A 317 -7.03 -30.19 -4.22
C SER A 317 -7.89 -31.40 -3.89
N GLY A 318 -9.18 -31.40 -4.22
CA GLY A 318 -10.13 -32.40 -3.76
C GLY A 318 -10.61 -32.21 -2.31
N LYS A 319 -10.17 -31.17 -1.61
CA LYS A 319 -10.48 -30.89 -0.19
C LYS A 319 -10.84 -29.44 0.03
N SER A 320 -11.74 -29.19 0.97
CA SER A 320 -12.00 -27.83 1.47
C SER A 320 -10.78 -27.24 2.20
N ILE A 321 -10.75 -25.93 2.37
CA ILE A 321 -9.67 -25.27 3.12
C ILE A 321 -9.60 -25.75 4.58
N ASP A 322 -10.74 -26.03 5.19
CA ASP A 322 -10.82 -26.53 6.58
C ASP A 322 -10.26 -27.97 6.68
N GLU A 323 -10.53 -28.82 5.70
CA GLU A 323 -9.93 -30.17 5.62
C GLU A 323 -8.42 -30.10 5.41
N LEU A 324 -7.94 -29.22 4.51
CA LEU A 324 -6.52 -28.98 4.30
C LEU A 324 -5.83 -28.49 5.56
N TRP A 325 -6.47 -27.56 6.31
CA TRP A 325 -5.95 -27.10 7.60
C TRP A 325 -5.91 -28.21 8.64
N ALA A 326 -6.94 -29.06 8.71
CA ALA A 326 -6.96 -30.21 9.62
C ALA A 326 -5.86 -31.22 9.30
N ASP A 327 -5.55 -31.44 8.03
CA ASP A 327 -4.43 -32.31 7.61
C ASP A 327 -3.06 -31.68 7.92
N TYR A 328 -2.91 -30.38 7.69
CA TYR A 328 -1.73 -29.62 8.11
C TYR A 328 -1.52 -29.72 9.63
N ALA A 329 -2.58 -29.59 10.43
CA ALA A 329 -2.49 -29.66 11.89
C ALA A 329 -2.04 -31.05 12.40
N LYS A 330 -2.30 -32.12 11.65
CA LYS A 330 -1.84 -33.49 11.96
C LYS A 330 -0.38 -33.73 11.60
N ALA A 331 0.12 -33.08 10.53
CA ALA A 331 1.46 -33.27 10.00
C ALA A 331 2.06 -31.93 9.52
N PRO A 332 2.41 -31.01 10.46
CA PRO A 332 2.83 -29.64 10.12
C PRO A 332 4.31 -29.50 9.74
N GLU A 333 5.04 -30.61 9.64
CA GLU A 333 6.47 -30.62 9.36
C GLU A 333 6.74 -30.15 7.93
N LEU A 334 7.70 -29.24 7.80
CA LEU A 334 8.14 -28.64 6.54
C LEU A 334 9.65 -28.55 6.48
N GLU A 335 10.19 -28.71 5.30
CA GLU A 335 11.54 -28.28 4.99
C GLU A 335 11.50 -26.80 4.57
N LEU A 336 12.01 -25.90 5.45
CA LEU A 336 12.02 -24.48 5.18
C LEU A 336 13.43 -24.04 4.80
N LYS A 337 13.51 -23.27 3.68
CA LYS A 337 14.76 -22.68 3.18
C LYS A 337 14.57 -21.17 3.07
N TYR A 338 15.39 -20.43 3.77
CA TYR A 338 15.31 -18.95 3.80
C TYR A 338 16.42 -18.35 2.97
N SER A 339 16.10 -17.22 2.33
CA SER A 339 17.08 -16.38 1.63
C SER A 339 17.95 -15.58 2.60
N GLY A 340 19.12 -15.19 2.12
CA GLY A 340 20.03 -14.30 2.85
C GLY A 340 21.08 -15.04 3.67
N LYS A 341 21.74 -14.26 4.53
CA LYS A 341 22.80 -14.74 5.41
C LYS A 341 22.64 -14.12 6.80
N GLU A 342 23.07 -14.83 7.85
CA GLU A 342 23.21 -14.22 9.16
C GLU A 342 24.17 -13.02 9.07
N ARG A 343 23.74 -11.89 9.64
CA ARG A 343 24.60 -10.71 9.80
C ARG A 343 25.13 -10.73 11.22
N ASN A 344 26.45 -10.88 11.35
CA ASN A 344 27.18 -10.80 12.63
C ASN A 344 27.06 -9.41 13.25
#